data_ce43f9a359f6d27738de66f10de769df
#
_entry.id   ce43f9a359f6d27738de66f10de769df
#
_cell.length_a   1.000
_cell.length_b   1.000
_cell.length_c   1.000
_cell.angle_alpha   90.00
_cell.angle_beta   90.00
_cell.angle_gamma   90.00
#
_symmetry.space_group_name_H-M   'P 1'
#
loop_
_entity.id
_entity.type
_entity.pdbx_description
1 polymer ?
#
loop_
_entity_poly.entity_id
_entity_poly.type
_entity_poly.pdbx_seq_one_letter_code
_entity_poly.pdbx_strand_id
1 'polypeptide(L)'
;MTTRFHTHHIDIRDDVVVKRYSAWGRGEPQREWTALQVLDRYAPGLAPRPLHADLDAEPPAITMSRLPGRVLRGEDTTDAHVAAIAHALNRLHRIPAGTVTALAPAPWGPRTAVAKVRRFLAVRPDLGEDPLVRKAHEQGAAWMATTDPDRLLDAPRPPVLGLGDGNHANLLYDARTDQVRLVDWEDSGSNDRAFELGELTEHISRLDGTLDPDALLARLDLAPGEAERVRGFRRLVALCWLLQLGPAGAATPHNPPGTARRVAERLLAVLG
;
A
#
# COMPACT_ATOMS: atom_id res chain seq x y z
N MET A 1 -2.52 24.86 1.79
CA MET A 1 -3.59 24.24 0.99
C MET A 1 -3.09 22.91 0.49
N THR A 2 -3.46 21.80 1.14
CA THR A 2 -3.08 20.46 0.72
C THR A 2 -3.95 20.09 -0.47
N THR A 3 -3.38 19.96 -1.64
CA THR A 3 -4.08 19.50 -2.84
C THR A 3 -4.48 18.05 -2.60
N ARG A 4 -5.75 17.80 -2.28
CA ARG A 4 -6.31 16.46 -2.12
C ARG A 4 -6.51 15.87 -3.51
N PHE A 5 -5.66 14.90 -3.88
CA PHE A 5 -5.86 14.10 -5.09
C PHE A 5 -6.84 12.97 -4.76
N HIS A 6 -8.10 13.18 -5.10
CA HIS A 6 -9.11 12.11 -5.06
C HIS A 6 -9.26 11.57 -6.48
N THR A 7 -9.04 10.29 -6.67
CA THR A 7 -9.37 9.55 -7.89
C THR A 7 -10.88 9.47 -8.11
N HIS A 8 -11.66 9.62 -7.02
CA HIS A 8 -13.10 9.53 -6.98
C HIS A 8 -13.74 10.75 -6.34
N HIS A 9 -15.02 10.95 -6.54
CA HIS A 9 -15.77 12.01 -5.89
C HIS A 9 -16.18 11.61 -4.47
N ILE A 10 -15.62 12.30 -3.47
CA ILE A 10 -15.85 12.05 -2.04
C ILE A 10 -16.69 13.18 -1.45
N ASP A 11 -17.90 12.86 -1.00
CA ASP A 11 -18.81 13.77 -0.27
C ASP A 11 -18.76 13.38 1.22
N ILE A 12 -18.18 14.27 2.04
CA ILE A 12 -18.03 14.08 3.50
C ILE A 12 -19.12 14.86 4.20
N ARG A 13 -19.98 14.17 4.93
CA ARG A 13 -21.04 14.73 5.77
C ARG A 13 -20.71 14.49 7.25
N ASP A 14 -21.60 14.91 8.16
CA ASP A 14 -21.33 14.82 9.60
C ASP A 14 -20.91 13.42 10.06
N ASP A 15 -21.74 12.41 9.75
CA ASP A 15 -21.53 11.03 10.21
C ASP A 15 -21.21 10.03 9.09
N VAL A 16 -21.28 10.47 7.84
CA VAL A 16 -21.14 9.56 6.69
C VAL A 16 -20.24 10.12 5.61
N VAL A 17 -19.67 9.22 4.81
CA VAL A 17 -18.94 9.51 3.59
C VAL A 17 -19.65 8.80 2.44
N VAL A 18 -19.89 9.54 1.35
CA VAL A 18 -20.38 8.98 0.10
C VAL A 18 -19.25 9.05 -0.93
N LYS A 19 -18.80 7.88 -1.38
CA LYS A 19 -17.80 7.74 -2.45
C LYS A 19 -18.49 7.36 -3.74
N ARG A 20 -18.34 8.20 -4.79
CA ARG A 20 -18.79 7.92 -6.16
C ARG A 20 -17.56 7.67 -7.03
N TYR A 21 -17.57 6.56 -7.74
CA TYR A 21 -16.40 6.10 -8.49
C TYR A 21 -16.33 6.79 -9.86
N SER A 22 -15.21 7.44 -10.16
CA SER A 22 -14.95 8.05 -11.47
C SER A 22 -14.42 7.01 -12.49
N ALA A 23 -13.88 5.88 -12.00
CA ALA A 23 -13.49 4.71 -12.77
C ALA A 23 -13.84 3.46 -11.96
N TRP A 24 -14.40 2.44 -12.61
CA TRP A 24 -14.86 1.22 -11.94
C TRP A 24 -14.71 -0.05 -12.79
N GLY A 25 -13.97 0.06 -13.90
CA GLY A 25 -13.78 -1.03 -14.86
C GLY A 25 -12.97 -2.23 -14.34
N ARG A 26 -12.29 -2.07 -13.18
CA ARG A 26 -11.55 -3.14 -12.52
C ARG A 26 -12.32 -3.77 -11.35
N GLY A 27 -13.57 -3.36 -11.11
CA GLY A 27 -14.41 -3.83 -10.01
C GLY A 27 -14.10 -3.18 -8.67
N GLU A 28 -13.61 -1.92 -8.68
CA GLU A 28 -13.25 -1.16 -7.49
C GLU A 28 -14.42 -1.05 -6.49
N PRO A 29 -15.66 -0.70 -6.90
CA PRO A 29 -16.78 -0.56 -5.95
C PRO A 29 -17.14 -1.89 -5.27
N GLN A 30 -17.21 -2.99 -6.04
CA GLN A 30 -17.54 -4.31 -5.51
C GLN A 30 -16.47 -4.80 -4.54
N ARG A 31 -15.20 -4.52 -4.84
CA ARG A 31 -14.05 -4.87 -4.03
C ARG A 31 -14.07 -4.13 -2.70
N GLU A 32 -14.23 -2.80 -2.74
CA GLU A 32 -14.31 -1.99 -1.53
C GLU A 32 -15.52 -2.37 -0.68
N TRP A 33 -16.70 -2.54 -1.27
CA TRP A 33 -17.89 -2.95 -0.54
C TRP A 33 -17.70 -4.29 0.18
N THR A 34 -17.16 -5.28 -0.51
CA THR A 34 -16.90 -6.60 0.05
C THR A 34 -15.87 -6.54 1.19
N ALA A 35 -14.79 -5.78 1.02
CA ALA A 35 -13.78 -5.59 2.06
C ALA A 35 -14.36 -4.94 3.31
N LEU A 36 -15.15 -3.87 3.15
CA LEU A 36 -15.81 -3.19 4.27
C LEU A 36 -16.74 -4.12 5.05
N GLN A 37 -17.50 -4.99 4.36
CA GLN A 37 -18.36 -5.99 5.03
C GLN A 37 -17.54 -7.01 5.84
N VAL A 38 -16.42 -7.49 5.30
CA VAL A 38 -15.51 -8.40 6.01
C VAL A 38 -14.90 -7.71 7.23
N LEU A 39 -14.47 -6.45 7.08
CA LEU A 39 -13.88 -5.67 8.17
C LEU A 39 -14.88 -5.35 9.27
N ASP A 40 -16.10 -4.99 8.93
CA ASP A 40 -17.16 -4.74 9.93
C ASP A 40 -17.44 -5.99 10.77
N ARG A 41 -17.37 -7.17 10.16
CA ARG A 41 -17.61 -8.45 10.83
C ARG A 41 -16.43 -8.91 11.70
N TYR A 42 -15.19 -8.83 11.20
CA TYR A 42 -14.03 -9.47 11.84
C TYR A 42 -13.06 -8.51 12.53
N ALA A 43 -13.09 -7.23 12.18
CA ALA A 43 -12.24 -6.19 12.75
C ALA A 43 -13.02 -4.87 12.94
N PRO A 44 -14.19 -4.90 13.65
CA PRO A 44 -15.08 -3.74 13.75
C PRO A 44 -14.33 -2.50 14.25
N GLY A 45 -14.60 -1.34 13.59
CA GLY A 45 -13.96 -0.07 13.88
C GLY A 45 -12.54 0.11 13.31
N LEU A 46 -11.98 -0.89 12.61
CA LEU A 46 -10.72 -0.75 11.90
C LEU A 46 -10.86 0.03 10.57
N ALA A 47 -12.01 -0.10 9.93
CA ALA A 47 -12.36 0.57 8.68
C ALA A 47 -13.73 1.26 8.81
N PRO A 48 -14.15 2.08 7.82
CA PRO A 48 -15.50 2.59 7.77
C PRO A 48 -16.53 1.47 7.78
N ARG A 49 -17.61 1.64 8.55
CA ARG A 49 -18.72 0.70 8.52
C ARG A 49 -19.51 0.87 7.22
N PRO A 50 -19.77 -0.21 6.46
CA PRO A 50 -20.60 -0.16 5.26
C PRO A 50 -22.06 0.15 5.65
N LEU A 51 -22.68 1.14 4.98
CA LEU A 51 -24.04 1.56 5.27
C LEU A 51 -24.98 1.25 4.10
N HIS A 52 -24.57 1.59 2.89
CA HIS A 52 -25.34 1.38 1.67
C HIS A 52 -24.42 1.31 0.45
N ALA A 53 -24.76 0.50 -0.54
CA ALA A 53 -24.08 0.48 -1.83
C ALA A 53 -25.11 0.47 -2.97
N ASP A 54 -24.85 1.32 -3.94
CA ASP A 54 -25.54 1.32 -5.24
C ASP A 54 -24.48 0.99 -6.30
N LEU A 55 -24.25 -0.31 -6.49
CA LEU A 55 -23.14 -0.81 -7.32
C LEU A 55 -23.53 -0.83 -8.81
N ASP A 56 -24.81 -0.76 -9.12
CA ASP A 56 -25.36 -0.76 -10.48
C ASP A 56 -25.65 0.65 -11.00
N ALA A 57 -25.48 1.69 -10.14
CA ALA A 57 -25.62 3.08 -10.55
C ALA A 57 -24.49 3.51 -11.49
N GLU A 58 -24.73 4.57 -12.25
CA GLU A 58 -23.75 5.22 -13.13
C GLU A 58 -23.57 6.70 -12.73
N PRO A 59 -22.51 7.06 -11.99
CA PRO A 59 -21.45 6.20 -11.45
C PRO A 59 -21.87 5.39 -10.22
N PRO A 60 -21.26 4.21 -9.98
CA PRO A 60 -21.47 3.45 -8.77
C PRO A 60 -21.13 4.26 -7.51
N ALA A 61 -21.81 3.98 -6.39
CA ALA A 61 -21.62 4.70 -5.15
C ALA A 61 -21.66 3.79 -3.92
N ILE A 62 -20.83 4.12 -2.93
CA ILE A 62 -20.83 3.49 -1.61
C ILE A 62 -21.01 4.59 -0.56
N THR A 63 -21.92 4.34 0.38
CA THR A 63 -22.10 5.15 1.60
C THR A 63 -21.54 4.36 2.79
N MET A 64 -20.68 4.99 3.54
CA MET A 64 -20.00 4.39 4.69
C MET A 64 -19.95 5.38 5.86
N SER A 65 -19.70 4.89 7.08
CA SER A 65 -19.53 5.76 8.23
C SER A 65 -18.30 6.65 8.07
N ARG A 66 -18.38 7.89 8.56
CA ARG A 66 -17.21 8.75 8.68
C ARG A 66 -16.35 8.30 9.85
N LEU A 67 -15.06 8.15 9.62
CA LEU A 67 -14.08 7.87 10.66
C LEU A 67 -13.48 9.17 11.20
N PRO A 68 -13.26 9.29 12.51
CA PRO A 68 -12.49 10.37 13.07
C PRO A 68 -10.99 10.14 12.82
N GLY A 69 -10.22 11.22 12.89
CA GLY A 69 -8.77 11.16 12.77
C GLY A 69 -8.23 12.07 11.68
N ARG A 70 -6.90 12.12 11.60
CA ARG A 70 -6.16 12.84 10.57
C ARG A 70 -5.29 11.86 9.77
N VAL A 71 -5.06 12.17 8.52
CA VAL A 71 -4.19 11.42 7.63
C VAL A 71 -2.76 11.48 8.14
N LEU A 72 -2.05 10.34 8.14
CA LEU A 72 -0.64 10.26 8.57
C LEU A 72 0.37 10.60 7.46
N ARG A 73 -0.05 10.66 6.19
CA ARG A 73 0.85 11.05 5.10
C ARG A 73 1.37 12.48 5.32
N GLY A 74 2.68 12.65 5.26
CA GLY A 74 3.34 13.94 5.45
C GLY A 74 3.49 14.38 6.91
N GLU A 75 3.08 13.54 7.87
CA GLU A 75 3.25 13.80 9.29
C GLU A 75 4.57 13.25 9.83
N ASP A 76 5.10 13.92 10.85
CA ASP A 76 6.17 13.36 11.65
C ASP A 76 5.65 12.21 12.50
N THR A 77 6.17 11.01 12.25
CA THR A 77 5.70 9.78 12.88
C THR A 77 6.35 9.61 14.25
N THR A 78 5.54 9.59 15.29
CA THR A 78 5.96 9.33 16.68
C THR A 78 5.92 7.83 16.98
N ASP A 79 6.49 7.43 18.13
CA ASP A 79 6.42 6.05 18.63
C ASP A 79 4.97 5.58 18.83
N ALA A 80 4.08 6.46 19.29
CA ALA A 80 2.64 6.19 19.42
C ALA A 80 1.99 5.92 18.05
N HIS A 81 2.34 6.68 17.01
CA HIS A 81 1.86 6.42 15.66
C HIS A 81 2.31 5.05 15.15
N VAL A 82 3.59 4.69 15.35
CA VAL A 82 4.14 3.38 14.96
C VAL A 82 3.42 2.24 15.68
N ALA A 83 3.21 2.37 16.99
CA ALA A 83 2.48 1.38 17.78
C ALA A 83 1.01 1.23 17.31
N ALA A 84 0.34 2.33 17.02
CA ALA A 84 -1.05 2.33 16.54
C ALA A 84 -1.17 1.70 15.14
N ILE A 85 -0.21 1.99 14.22
CA ILE A 85 -0.15 1.35 12.90
C ILE A 85 0.06 -0.17 13.06
N ALA A 86 1.04 -0.59 13.86
CA ALA A 86 1.31 -2.01 14.11
C ALA A 86 0.08 -2.73 14.70
N HIS A 87 -0.61 -2.11 15.66
CA HIS A 87 -1.84 -2.65 16.23
C HIS A 87 -2.93 -2.83 15.16
N ALA A 88 -3.15 -1.83 14.30
CA ALA A 88 -4.13 -1.88 13.21
C ALA A 88 -3.82 -3.02 12.23
N LEU A 89 -2.55 -3.14 11.80
CA LEU A 89 -2.10 -4.20 10.89
C LEU A 89 -2.20 -5.59 11.51
N ASN A 90 -1.82 -5.76 12.78
CA ASN A 90 -1.98 -7.03 13.49
C ASN A 90 -3.46 -7.45 13.59
N ARG A 91 -4.38 -6.49 13.81
CA ARG A 91 -5.82 -6.77 13.78
C ARG A 91 -6.30 -7.18 12.39
N LEU A 92 -5.88 -6.46 11.35
CA LEU A 92 -6.22 -6.75 9.96
C LEU A 92 -5.79 -8.16 9.57
N HIS A 93 -4.54 -8.51 9.85
CA HIS A 93 -3.96 -9.78 9.45
C HIS A 93 -4.42 -10.99 10.30
N ARG A 94 -5.24 -10.77 11.33
CA ARG A 94 -5.91 -11.83 12.10
C ARG A 94 -7.29 -12.21 11.55
N ILE A 95 -7.76 -11.57 10.49
CA ILE A 95 -8.97 -12.01 9.79
C ILE A 95 -8.77 -13.46 9.32
N PRO A 96 -9.73 -14.37 9.58
CA PRO A 96 -9.55 -15.78 9.25
C PRO A 96 -9.18 -16.03 7.79
N ALA A 97 -8.10 -16.76 7.54
CA ALA A 97 -7.60 -17.04 6.19
C ALA A 97 -8.66 -17.70 5.30
N GLY A 98 -9.55 -18.55 5.86
CA GLY A 98 -10.66 -19.13 5.13
C GLY A 98 -11.65 -18.11 4.56
N THR A 99 -11.89 -17.00 5.30
CA THR A 99 -12.69 -15.88 4.81
C THR A 99 -11.96 -15.16 3.67
N VAL A 100 -10.66 -14.93 3.84
CA VAL A 100 -9.85 -14.18 2.86
C VAL A 100 -9.66 -14.98 1.57
N THR A 101 -9.49 -16.29 1.64
CA THR A 101 -9.34 -17.17 0.47
C THR A 101 -10.56 -17.13 -0.47
N ALA A 102 -11.74 -16.81 0.08
CA ALA A 102 -12.96 -16.67 -0.71
C ALA A 102 -13.07 -15.33 -1.47
N LEU A 103 -12.18 -14.39 -1.17
CA LEU A 103 -12.16 -13.08 -1.84
C LEU A 103 -11.39 -13.15 -3.17
N ALA A 104 -11.72 -12.23 -4.07
CA ALA A 104 -10.90 -12.02 -5.25
C ALA A 104 -9.47 -11.60 -4.86
N PRO A 105 -8.44 -12.02 -5.61
CA PRO A 105 -7.08 -11.53 -5.39
C PRO A 105 -7.00 -10.00 -5.50
N ALA A 106 -6.16 -9.39 -4.69
CA ALA A 106 -5.83 -7.98 -4.85
C ALA A 106 -5.21 -7.74 -6.25
N PRO A 107 -5.56 -6.64 -6.94
CA PRO A 107 -5.00 -6.33 -8.27
C PRO A 107 -3.48 -6.14 -8.22
N TRP A 108 -3.00 -5.62 -7.11
CA TRP A 108 -1.58 -5.41 -6.83
C TRP A 108 -1.10 -6.44 -5.79
N GLY A 109 -0.21 -7.33 -6.21
CA GLY A 109 0.31 -8.42 -5.39
C GLY A 109 1.64 -8.94 -5.93
N PRO A 110 2.23 -9.97 -5.30
CA PRO A 110 3.56 -10.48 -5.63
C PRO A 110 3.79 -10.76 -7.11
N ARG A 111 2.90 -11.50 -7.74
CA ARG A 111 3.04 -11.90 -9.15
C ARG A 111 2.94 -10.73 -10.11
N THR A 112 1.99 -9.82 -9.86
CA THR A 112 1.81 -8.61 -10.68
C THR A 112 2.97 -7.65 -10.52
N ALA A 113 3.54 -7.53 -9.31
CA ALA A 113 4.70 -6.70 -9.04
C ALA A 113 5.96 -7.23 -9.74
N VAL A 114 6.27 -8.53 -9.61
CA VAL A 114 7.41 -9.16 -10.31
C VAL A 114 7.27 -9.00 -11.83
N ALA A 115 6.09 -9.30 -12.37
CA ALA A 115 5.85 -9.16 -13.80
C ALA A 115 6.00 -7.70 -14.29
N LYS A 116 5.51 -6.74 -13.50
CA LYS A 116 5.63 -5.30 -13.81
C LYS A 116 7.08 -4.84 -13.83
N VAL A 117 7.87 -5.22 -12.81
CA VAL A 117 9.30 -4.86 -12.74
C VAL A 117 10.07 -5.47 -13.91
N ARG A 118 9.86 -6.76 -14.22
CA ARG A 118 10.49 -7.43 -15.36
C ARG A 118 10.15 -6.72 -16.69
N ARG A 119 8.90 -6.33 -16.87
CA ARG A 119 8.49 -5.58 -18.06
C ARG A 119 9.19 -4.22 -18.16
N PHE A 120 9.30 -3.47 -17.06
CA PHE A 120 10.00 -2.20 -17.06
C PHE A 120 11.51 -2.35 -17.38
N LEU A 121 12.17 -3.34 -16.80
CA LEU A 121 13.58 -3.61 -17.08
C LEU A 121 13.82 -4.01 -18.54
N ALA A 122 12.88 -4.72 -19.16
CA ALA A 122 13.00 -5.13 -20.57
C ALA A 122 12.96 -3.94 -21.56
N VAL A 123 12.28 -2.85 -21.22
CA VAL A 123 12.18 -1.67 -22.09
C VAL A 123 13.31 -0.66 -21.89
N ARG A 124 14.29 -0.94 -21.00
CA ARG A 124 15.43 -0.06 -20.68
C ARG A 124 15.00 1.37 -20.44
N PRO A 125 14.37 1.66 -19.30
CA PRO A 125 13.87 3.00 -19.02
C PRO A 125 15.03 4.00 -19.04
N ASP A 126 14.81 5.16 -19.61
CA ASP A 126 15.70 6.30 -19.42
C ASP A 126 15.57 6.78 -17.96
N LEU A 127 16.63 6.76 -17.19
CA LEU A 127 16.68 7.11 -15.78
C LEU A 127 17.34 8.47 -15.52
N GLY A 128 17.60 9.21 -16.61
CA GLY A 128 18.31 10.48 -16.55
C GLY A 128 19.80 10.31 -16.21
N GLU A 129 20.44 11.42 -15.79
CA GLU A 129 21.90 11.48 -15.63
C GLU A 129 22.37 11.30 -14.18
N ASP A 130 21.46 11.25 -13.18
CA ASP A 130 21.87 11.09 -11.78
C ASP A 130 22.59 9.75 -11.56
N PRO A 131 23.89 9.78 -11.16
CA PRO A 131 24.69 8.55 -11.01
C PRO A 131 24.17 7.66 -9.91
N LEU A 132 23.49 8.21 -8.88
CA LEU A 132 22.91 7.42 -7.80
C LEU A 132 21.69 6.63 -8.29
N VAL A 133 20.85 7.26 -9.11
CA VAL A 133 19.68 6.62 -9.73
C VAL A 133 20.14 5.48 -10.65
N ARG A 134 21.17 5.73 -11.47
CA ARG A 134 21.75 4.66 -12.32
C ARG A 134 22.31 3.52 -11.51
N LYS A 135 23.10 3.80 -10.46
CA LYS A 135 23.63 2.77 -9.55
C LYS A 135 22.52 1.92 -8.92
N ALA A 136 21.47 2.57 -8.42
CA ALA A 136 20.34 1.87 -7.80
C ALA A 136 19.60 0.97 -8.82
N HIS A 137 19.42 1.45 -10.04
CA HIS A 137 18.84 0.67 -11.12
C HIS A 137 19.71 -0.56 -11.46
N GLU A 138 21.01 -0.38 -11.65
CA GLU A 138 21.94 -1.48 -11.97
C GLU A 138 21.91 -2.55 -10.89
N GLN A 139 21.98 -2.17 -9.61
CA GLN A 139 21.92 -3.12 -8.49
C GLN A 139 20.56 -3.79 -8.37
N GLY A 140 19.46 -3.04 -8.57
CA GLY A 140 18.11 -3.60 -8.60
C GLY A 140 17.90 -4.57 -9.75
N ALA A 141 18.41 -4.26 -10.94
CA ALA A 141 18.37 -5.16 -12.10
C ALA A 141 19.19 -6.42 -11.87
N ALA A 142 20.39 -6.30 -11.27
CA ALA A 142 21.22 -7.43 -10.89
C ALA A 142 20.50 -8.34 -9.87
N TRP A 143 19.85 -7.77 -8.86
CA TRP A 143 19.03 -8.54 -7.91
C TRP A 143 17.86 -9.25 -8.61
N MET A 144 17.16 -8.60 -9.53
CA MET A 144 16.06 -9.20 -10.29
C MET A 144 16.53 -10.34 -11.22
N ALA A 145 17.80 -10.40 -11.58
CA ALA A 145 18.39 -11.47 -12.35
C ALA A 145 18.78 -12.70 -11.51
N THR A 146 18.74 -12.62 -10.18
CA THR A 146 18.93 -13.76 -9.29
C THR A 146 17.67 -14.63 -9.21
N THR A 147 17.73 -15.72 -8.45
CA THR A 147 16.55 -16.55 -8.14
C THR A 147 15.67 -16.01 -7.02
N ASP A 148 16.10 -14.96 -6.33
CA ASP A 148 15.38 -14.45 -5.15
C ASP A 148 13.96 -13.92 -5.45
N PRO A 149 13.73 -13.17 -6.55
CA PRO A 149 12.38 -12.73 -6.89
C PRO A 149 11.41 -13.89 -7.13
N ASP A 150 11.86 -15.00 -7.72
CA ASP A 150 11.03 -16.19 -7.94
C ASP A 150 10.75 -16.91 -6.61
N ARG A 151 11.74 -17.02 -5.72
CA ARG A 151 11.56 -17.59 -4.37
C ARG A 151 10.51 -16.84 -3.53
N LEU A 152 10.31 -15.53 -3.77
CA LEU A 152 9.23 -14.79 -3.12
C LEU A 152 7.84 -15.31 -3.52
N LEU A 153 7.71 -15.93 -4.71
CA LEU A 153 6.46 -16.46 -5.25
C LEU A 153 6.22 -17.94 -4.88
N ASP A 154 7.25 -18.68 -4.48
CA ASP A 154 7.21 -20.15 -4.37
C ASP A 154 6.62 -20.67 -3.06
N ALA A 155 6.55 -19.85 -2.01
CA ALA A 155 6.08 -20.30 -0.71
C ALA A 155 4.60 -19.96 -0.52
N PRO A 156 3.68 -20.93 -0.60
CA PRO A 156 2.28 -20.69 -0.27
C PRO A 156 2.19 -20.31 1.21
N ARG A 157 1.53 -19.18 1.48
CA ARG A 157 1.22 -18.71 2.83
C ARG A 157 -0.28 -18.50 2.92
N PRO A 158 -0.88 -18.66 4.10
CA PRO A 158 -2.26 -18.27 4.29
C PRO A 158 -2.41 -16.80 3.86
N PRO A 159 -3.40 -16.50 3.00
CA PRO A 159 -3.59 -15.13 2.55
C PRO A 159 -4.12 -14.25 3.68
N VAL A 160 -3.84 -12.96 3.58
CA VAL A 160 -4.44 -11.91 4.40
C VAL A 160 -5.34 -11.03 3.54
N LEU A 161 -6.31 -10.36 4.17
CA LEU A 161 -6.98 -9.24 3.51
C LEU A 161 -5.96 -8.13 3.36
N GLY A 162 -5.55 -7.88 2.11
CA GLY A 162 -4.65 -6.79 1.75
C GLY A 162 -5.43 -5.51 1.49
N LEU A 163 -4.82 -4.37 1.80
CA LEU A 163 -5.32 -3.05 1.40
C LEU A 163 -5.09 -2.83 -0.11
N GLY A 164 -4.00 -3.40 -0.65
CA GLY A 164 -3.63 -3.32 -2.05
C GLY A 164 -3.00 -1.99 -2.46
N ASP A 165 -3.04 -0.97 -1.59
CA ASP A 165 -2.40 0.33 -1.75
C ASP A 165 -1.74 0.76 -0.44
N GLY A 166 -0.41 0.74 -0.41
CA GLY A 166 0.42 1.13 0.73
C GLY A 166 0.48 2.63 1.00
N ASN A 167 -0.38 3.44 0.38
CA ASN A 167 -0.37 4.89 0.54
C ASN A 167 -0.66 5.30 1.99
N HIS A 168 0.24 6.08 2.59
CA HIS A 168 0.05 6.55 3.96
C HIS A 168 -1.12 7.53 4.13
N ALA A 169 -1.71 8.01 3.03
CA ALA A 169 -2.98 8.73 3.06
C ALA A 169 -4.16 7.85 3.50
N ASN A 170 -4.02 6.52 3.39
CA ASN A 170 -5.02 5.54 3.80
C ASN A 170 -4.97 5.22 5.29
N LEU A 171 -4.03 5.81 6.04
CA LEU A 171 -3.88 5.68 7.49
C LEU A 171 -4.46 6.91 8.19
N LEU A 172 -5.56 6.73 8.92
CA LEU A 172 -6.17 7.79 9.74
C LEU A 172 -5.83 7.56 11.22
N TYR A 173 -5.13 8.50 11.84
CA TYR A 173 -4.81 8.45 13.27
C TYR A 173 -5.77 9.32 14.09
N ASP A 174 -6.42 8.72 15.05
CA ASP A 174 -7.27 9.41 16.03
C ASP A 174 -6.50 9.59 17.36
N ALA A 175 -6.02 10.79 17.60
CA ALA A 175 -5.25 11.14 18.80
C ALA A 175 -6.03 11.03 20.12
N ARG A 176 -7.37 10.94 20.08
CA ARG A 176 -8.19 10.77 21.30
C ARG A 176 -8.17 9.33 21.79
N THR A 177 -7.90 8.38 20.92
CA THR A 177 -7.96 6.95 21.21
C THR A 177 -6.64 6.23 20.94
N ASP A 178 -5.62 6.95 20.44
CA ASP A 178 -4.35 6.40 19.96
C ASP A 178 -4.53 5.23 18.97
N GLN A 179 -5.52 5.36 18.07
CA GLN A 179 -5.83 4.30 17.11
C GLN A 179 -5.60 4.75 15.68
N VAL A 180 -5.09 3.83 14.87
CA VAL A 180 -5.08 3.96 13.42
C VAL A 180 -6.25 3.17 12.84
N ARG A 181 -6.93 3.79 11.87
CA ARG A 181 -7.97 3.19 11.04
C ARG A 181 -7.56 3.26 9.58
N LEU A 182 -8.06 2.32 8.80
CA LEU A 182 -7.68 2.14 7.41
C LEU A 182 -8.85 2.50 6.49
N VAL A 183 -8.57 3.25 5.44
CA VAL A 183 -9.55 3.69 4.44
C VAL A 183 -9.08 3.35 3.04
N ASP A 184 -9.98 3.51 2.07
CA ASP A 184 -9.71 3.34 0.64
C ASP A 184 -9.39 1.88 0.26
N TRP A 185 -10.41 1.03 0.28
CA TRP A 185 -10.32 -0.41 0.08
C TRP A 185 -10.57 -0.85 -1.36
N GLU A 186 -10.54 0.06 -2.33
CA GLU A 186 -10.86 -0.21 -3.73
C GLU A 186 -9.90 -1.18 -4.44
N ASP A 187 -8.65 -1.22 -4.00
CA ASP A 187 -7.62 -2.15 -4.49
C ASP A 187 -7.41 -3.37 -3.57
N SER A 188 -8.28 -3.54 -2.55
CA SER A 188 -8.18 -4.63 -1.59
C SER A 188 -8.46 -6.01 -2.19
N GLY A 189 -8.08 -7.05 -1.45
CA GLY A 189 -8.36 -8.44 -1.81
C GLY A 189 -7.52 -9.44 -1.05
N SER A 190 -7.62 -10.71 -1.45
CA SER A 190 -6.74 -11.76 -0.96
C SER A 190 -5.30 -11.48 -1.42
N ASN A 191 -4.35 -11.36 -0.48
CA ASN A 191 -2.96 -11.00 -0.78
C ASN A 191 -1.96 -11.70 0.15
N ASP A 192 -0.67 -11.54 -0.13
CA ASP A 192 0.45 -12.02 0.70
C ASP A 192 0.80 -10.97 1.76
N ARG A 193 0.82 -11.38 3.04
CA ARG A 193 1.11 -10.47 4.16
C ARG A 193 2.48 -9.80 4.06
N ALA A 194 3.51 -10.54 3.67
CA ALA A 194 4.84 -9.98 3.53
C ALA A 194 4.92 -8.95 2.39
N PHE A 195 4.14 -9.15 1.33
CA PHE A 195 4.00 -8.19 0.24
C PHE A 195 3.30 -6.91 0.71
N GLU A 196 2.17 -7.01 1.40
CA GLU A 196 1.45 -5.86 1.97
C GLU A 196 2.33 -5.02 2.89
N LEU A 197 3.14 -5.68 3.73
CA LEU A 197 4.10 -4.99 4.61
C LEU A 197 5.24 -4.33 3.81
N GLY A 198 5.72 -4.98 2.76
CA GLY A 198 6.69 -4.41 1.83
C GLY A 198 6.15 -3.19 1.10
N GLU A 199 4.90 -3.27 0.62
CA GLU A 199 4.21 -2.19 -0.07
C GLU A 199 4.02 -0.98 0.86
N LEU A 200 3.48 -1.17 2.06
CA LEU A 200 3.27 -0.10 3.04
C LEU A 200 4.58 0.60 3.42
N THR A 201 5.66 -0.17 3.60
CA THR A 201 6.94 0.36 4.08
C THR A 201 7.79 1.00 2.99
N GLU A 202 7.57 0.69 1.72
CA GLU A 202 8.32 1.27 0.60
C GLU A 202 7.44 2.04 -0.40
N HIS A 203 6.13 2.20 -0.12
CA HIS A 203 5.27 3.04 -0.94
C HIS A 203 5.84 4.46 -1.06
N ILE A 204 5.72 5.08 -2.23
CA ILE A 204 6.32 6.40 -2.51
C ILE A 204 5.83 7.50 -1.55
N SER A 205 4.60 7.42 -1.04
CA SER A 205 4.04 8.37 -0.07
C SER A 205 4.81 8.43 1.25
N ARG A 206 5.60 7.39 1.54
CA ARG A 206 6.50 7.36 2.70
C ARG A 206 7.57 8.47 2.65
N LEU A 207 7.95 8.90 1.44
CA LEU A 207 8.91 10.00 1.27
C LEU A 207 8.39 11.36 1.76
N ASP A 208 7.10 11.47 1.99
CA ASP A 208 6.47 12.70 2.49
C ASP A 208 6.49 12.78 4.03
N GLY A 209 6.84 11.69 4.74
CA GLY A 209 6.83 11.59 6.20
C GLY A 209 8.09 10.93 6.77
N THR A 210 8.07 10.63 8.06
CA THR A 210 9.22 10.10 8.82
C THR A 210 8.99 8.69 9.38
N LEU A 211 8.03 7.91 8.85
CA LEU A 211 7.79 6.54 9.31
C LEU A 211 9.05 5.70 9.19
N ASP A 212 9.52 5.15 10.31
CA ASP A 212 10.60 4.17 10.36
C ASP A 212 10.04 2.76 10.11
N PRO A 213 10.36 2.13 8.96
CA PRO A 213 9.89 0.79 8.64
C PRO A 213 10.38 -0.28 9.61
N ASP A 214 11.60 -0.16 10.10
CA ASP A 214 12.20 -1.19 10.95
C ASP A 214 11.59 -1.13 12.35
N ALA A 215 11.32 0.09 12.88
CA ALA A 215 10.56 0.28 14.09
C ALA A 215 9.12 -0.24 14.00
N LEU A 216 8.47 -0.12 12.83
CA LEU A 216 7.15 -0.69 12.57
C LEU A 216 7.21 -2.22 12.54
N LEU A 217 8.12 -2.79 11.75
CA LEU A 217 8.23 -4.24 11.59
C LEU A 217 8.58 -4.95 12.91
N ALA A 218 9.38 -4.30 13.77
CA ALA A 218 9.71 -4.82 15.11
C ALA A 218 8.49 -4.94 16.05
N ARG A 219 7.37 -4.28 15.74
CA ARG A 219 6.12 -4.33 16.53
C ARG A 219 5.07 -5.27 15.93
N LEU A 220 5.38 -5.94 14.83
CA LEU A 220 4.48 -6.88 14.19
C LEU A 220 4.77 -8.31 14.63
N ASP A 221 3.71 -9.12 14.76
CA ASP A 221 3.79 -10.55 15.06
C ASP A 221 4.24 -11.32 13.80
N LEU A 222 5.50 -11.16 13.37
CA LEU A 222 6.03 -11.82 12.18
C LEU A 222 6.33 -13.30 12.45
N ALA A 223 5.91 -14.16 11.52
CA ALA A 223 6.24 -15.58 11.57
C ALA A 223 7.74 -15.82 11.25
N PRO A 224 8.31 -16.96 11.64
CA PRO A 224 9.69 -17.33 11.27
C PRO A 224 9.91 -17.23 9.76
N GLY A 225 10.98 -16.55 9.35
CA GLY A 225 11.34 -16.31 7.93
C GLY A 225 10.48 -15.24 7.22
N GLU A 226 9.44 -14.71 7.87
CA GLU A 226 8.59 -13.69 7.24
C GLU A 226 9.32 -12.34 7.10
N ALA A 227 10.17 -11.97 8.06
CA ALA A 227 10.97 -10.75 8.00
C ALA A 227 11.89 -10.73 6.76
N GLU A 228 12.46 -11.87 6.38
CA GLU A 228 13.26 -11.98 5.17
C GLU A 228 12.42 -11.80 3.91
N ARG A 229 11.22 -12.38 3.86
CA ARG A 229 10.29 -12.17 2.75
C ARG A 229 9.86 -10.72 2.64
N VAL A 230 9.54 -10.07 3.76
CA VAL A 230 9.24 -8.61 3.78
C VAL A 230 10.40 -7.82 3.19
N ARG A 231 11.64 -8.13 3.57
CA ARG A 231 12.83 -7.49 3.00
C ARG A 231 12.93 -7.70 1.49
N GLY A 232 12.64 -8.90 0.99
CA GLY A 232 12.60 -9.19 -0.44
C GLY A 232 11.54 -8.37 -1.17
N PHE A 233 10.33 -8.25 -0.60
CA PHE A 233 9.27 -7.43 -1.19
C PHE A 233 9.56 -5.93 -1.08
N ARG A 234 10.21 -5.46 -0.02
CA ARG A 234 10.70 -4.08 0.06
C ARG A 234 11.64 -3.75 -1.11
N ARG A 235 12.59 -4.65 -1.44
CA ARG A 235 13.47 -4.49 -2.62
C ARG A 235 12.66 -4.40 -3.92
N LEU A 236 11.68 -5.29 -4.09
CA LEU A 236 10.84 -5.33 -5.28
C LEU A 236 10.02 -4.04 -5.44
N VAL A 237 9.38 -3.58 -4.36
CA VAL A 237 8.52 -2.39 -4.36
C VAL A 237 9.35 -1.11 -4.56
N ALA A 238 10.48 -0.97 -3.88
CA ALA A 238 11.38 0.18 -4.06
C ALA A 238 11.91 0.26 -5.50
N LEU A 239 12.29 -0.89 -6.10
CA LEU A 239 12.69 -0.95 -7.50
C LEU A 239 11.52 -0.62 -8.44
N CYS A 240 10.32 -1.13 -8.17
CA CYS A 240 9.14 -0.82 -8.95
C CYS A 240 8.86 0.68 -8.98
N TRP A 241 8.94 1.36 -7.84
CA TRP A 241 8.77 2.81 -7.76
C TRP A 241 9.86 3.57 -8.51
N LEU A 242 11.13 3.15 -8.40
CA LEU A 242 12.23 3.77 -9.15
C LEU A 242 11.97 3.69 -10.67
N LEU A 243 11.56 2.54 -11.16
CA LEU A 243 11.29 2.31 -12.58
C LEU A 243 10.04 3.05 -13.08
N GLN A 244 9.02 3.21 -12.23
CA GLN A 244 7.81 3.96 -12.57
C GLN A 244 8.05 5.46 -12.67
N LEU A 245 8.95 5.99 -11.85
CA LEU A 245 9.30 7.41 -11.92
C LEU A 245 9.95 7.76 -13.26
N GLY A 246 10.81 6.88 -13.82
CA GLY A 246 11.52 7.11 -15.07
C GLY A 246 12.20 8.49 -15.14
N PRO A 247 12.64 8.95 -16.31
CA PRO A 247 13.18 10.30 -16.47
C PRO A 247 12.08 11.35 -16.39
N ALA A 248 10.88 11.01 -16.84
CA ALA A 248 9.70 11.86 -16.74
C ALA A 248 9.10 11.90 -15.33
N GLY A 249 9.48 10.99 -14.45
CA GLY A 249 9.10 10.96 -13.04
C GLY A 249 9.70 12.09 -12.21
N ALA A 250 10.63 12.79 -12.80
CA ALA A 250 11.06 14.09 -12.34
C ALA A 250 9.96 15.11 -12.59
N ALA A 251 9.44 15.75 -11.57
CA ALA A 251 8.65 16.99 -11.69
C ALA A 251 7.19 16.85 -12.20
N THR A 252 6.44 15.92 -11.67
CA THR A 252 4.99 16.10 -11.57
C THR A 252 4.63 16.78 -10.25
N PRO A 253 3.46 17.44 -10.12
CA PRO A 253 3.00 17.97 -8.83
C PRO A 253 2.97 16.91 -7.72
N HIS A 254 2.88 15.62 -8.10
CA HIS A 254 2.85 14.47 -7.19
C HIS A 254 4.25 14.00 -6.78
N ASN A 255 5.26 14.26 -7.61
CA ASN A 255 6.64 13.82 -7.41
C ASN A 255 7.57 15.02 -7.54
N PRO A 256 7.83 15.76 -6.45
CA PRO A 256 8.68 16.95 -6.50
C PRO A 256 10.11 16.60 -6.97
N PRO A 257 10.87 17.60 -7.44
CA PRO A 257 12.27 17.40 -7.82
C PRO A 257 13.06 16.66 -6.75
N GLY A 258 13.91 15.70 -7.17
CA GLY A 258 14.69 14.87 -6.24
C GLY A 258 13.98 13.60 -5.76
N THR A 259 12.70 13.37 -6.09
CA THR A 259 11.99 12.15 -5.69
C THR A 259 12.69 10.88 -6.19
N ALA A 260 13.11 10.83 -7.46
CA ALA A 260 13.82 9.67 -8.00
C ALA A 260 15.11 9.36 -7.23
N ARG A 261 15.87 10.40 -6.83
CA ARG A 261 17.07 10.25 -6.02
C ARG A 261 16.76 9.67 -4.64
N ARG A 262 15.72 10.15 -3.95
CA ARG A 262 15.29 9.62 -2.64
C ARG A 262 14.81 8.16 -2.75
N VAL A 263 14.11 7.79 -3.82
CA VAL A 263 13.73 6.39 -4.08
C VAL A 263 14.97 5.53 -4.35
N ALA A 264 15.96 6.05 -5.10
CA ALA A 264 17.22 5.36 -5.34
C ALA A 264 18.02 5.11 -4.05
N GLU A 265 18.11 6.11 -3.17
CA GLU A 265 18.71 5.99 -1.83
C GLU A 265 18.03 4.88 -1.02
N ARG A 266 16.70 4.83 -1.05
CA ARG A 266 15.91 3.78 -0.39
C ARG A 266 16.18 2.40 -0.97
N LEU A 267 16.14 2.27 -2.30
CA LEU A 267 16.44 0.99 -2.94
C LEU A 267 17.84 0.47 -2.57
N LEU A 268 18.84 1.33 -2.62
CA LEU A 268 20.21 0.95 -2.22
C LEU A 268 20.28 0.50 -0.75
N ALA A 269 19.57 1.18 0.14
CA ALA A 269 19.53 0.81 1.57
C ALA A 269 18.87 -0.56 1.82
N VAL A 270 17.87 -0.97 1.04
CA VAL A 270 17.21 -2.28 1.21
C VAL A 270 17.90 -3.40 0.42
N LEU A 271 18.77 -3.06 -0.54
CA LEU A 271 19.59 -4.05 -1.28
C LEU A 271 20.84 -4.46 -0.48
N GLY A 272 21.45 -3.53 0.26
CA GLY A 272 22.62 -3.78 1.11
C GLY A 272 22.25 -4.42 2.40
#